data_69176f7e84749a9ea8ccbc0cb02349a7
#
_entry.id   69176f7e84749a9ea8ccbc0cb02349a7
#
_cell.length_a   1.000
_cell.length_b   1.000
_cell.length_c   1.000
_cell.angle_alpha   90.00
_cell.angle_beta   90.00
_cell.angle_gamma   90.00
#
_symmetry.space_group_name_H-M   'P 1'
#
loop_
_entity.id
_entity.type
_entity.pdbx_description
1 polymer ?
#
loop_
_entity_poly.entity_id
_entity_poly.type
_entity_poly.pdbx_seq_one_letter_code
_entity_poly.pdbx_strand_id
1 'polypeptide(L)'
;MSAQLQLYYGKFMEVAQIPAGRREKRKQEIRGRIEHAAYTLFKRQGIDETSIEQICVDADVARRTFYGHFPNKHALIGGMGINGMYSQSAPMLLDLMTNHQSTRARLQAMIDYIESNFTAYNELDRELFLMAPLAFAHDKEQQREIGMSAIESFKQLFVAGQEIGDVEATFSPEILAVLVVGTLNTLTTSWAMDGSYPVFTRLEEARIMFDRLICPS
;
A
#
# COMPACT_ATOMS: atom_id res chain seq x y z
N MET A 1 -11.20 -26.71 -5.01
CA MET A 1 -10.43 -25.62 -5.66
C MET A 1 -10.29 -25.99 -7.12
N SER A 2 -10.84 -25.19 -8.07
CA SER A 2 -10.80 -25.54 -9.49
C SER A 2 -9.36 -25.42 -10.02
N ALA A 3 -9.00 -26.20 -11.07
CA ALA A 3 -7.69 -26.17 -11.71
C ALA A 3 -7.34 -24.74 -12.22
N GLN A 4 -8.35 -23.96 -12.58
CA GLN A 4 -8.23 -22.59 -13.04
C GLN A 4 -7.83 -21.63 -11.88
N LEU A 5 -8.37 -21.83 -10.68
CA LEU A 5 -7.93 -21.12 -9.48
C LEU A 5 -6.46 -21.42 -9.16
N GLN A 6 -6.02 -22.66 -9.34
CA GLN A 6 -4.61 -23.05 -9.15
C GLN A 6 -3.68 -22.41 -10.19
N LEU A 7 -4.12 -22.26 -11.44
CA LEU A 7 -3.36 -21.55 -12.48
C LEU A 7 -3.27 -20.04 -12.21
N TYR A 8 -4.35 -19.44 -11.68
CA TYR A 8 -4.36 -18.03 -11.26
C TYR A 8 -3.49 -17.80 -10.02
N TYR A 9 -3.59 -18.70 -9.03
CA TYR A 9 -2.68 -18.71 -7.87
C TYR A 9 -1.21 -18.83 -8.31
N GLY A 10 -0.92 -19.69 -9.27
CA GLY A 10 0.41 -19.83 -9.85
C GLY A 10 0.92 -18.54 -10.48
N LYS A 11 0.10 -17.87 -11.30
CA LYS A 11 0.45 -16.60 -11.94
C LYS A 11 0.60 -15.43 -10.94
N PHE A 12 -0.30 -15.34 -9.95
CA PHE A 12 -0.21 -14.31 -8.90
C PHE A 12 1.03 -14.52 -8.02
N MET A 13 1.32 -15.79 -7.67
CA MET A 13 2.54 -16.18 -6.95
C MET A 13 3.80 -15.94 -7.79
N GLU A 14 3.75 -16.06 -9.11
CA GLU A 14 4.87 -15.80 -10.01
C GLU A 14 5.18 -14.30 -10.10
N VAL A 15 4.16 -13.43 -10.09
CA VAL A 15 4.32 -11.96 -10.02
C VAL A 15 4.77 -11.51 -8.62
N ALA A 16 4.29 -12.15 -7.55
CA ALA A 16 4.67 -11.86 -6.16
C ALA A 16 6.03 -12.46 -5.77
N GLN A 17 6.52 -13.49 -6.49
CA GLN A 17 7.76 -14.23 -6.23
C GLN A 17 8.80 -14.08 -7.34
N ILE A 18 8.88 -12.99 -8.07
CA ILE A 18 10.11 -12.72 -8.83
C ILE A 18 11.23 -12.65 -7.79
N PRO A 19 12.14 -13.64 -7.73
CA PRO A 19 13.20 -13.61 -6.73
C PRO A 19 14.07 -12.41 -7.07
N ALA A 20 13.93 -11.36 -6.26
CA ALA A 20 14.79 -10.20 -6.36
C ALA A 20 16.23 -10.72 -6.30
N GLY A 21 17.01 -10.47 -7.35
CA GLY A 21 18.40 -10.90 -7.43
C GLY A 21 19.16 -10.39 -6.18
N ARG A 22 20.27 -11.00 -5.82
CA ARG A 22 21.09 -10.61 -4.64
C ARG A 22 21.32 -9.10 -4.56
N ARG A 23 21.49 -8.45 -5.70
CA ARG A 23 21.71 -7.00 -5.81
C ARG A 23 20.46 -6.21 -5.40
N GLU A 24 19.28 -6.66 -5.83
CA GLU A 24 18.02 -5.99 -5.52
C GLU A 24 17.63 -6.18 -4.05
N LYS A 25 17.82 -7.38 -3.50
CA LYS A 25 17.64 -7.62 -2.04
C LYS A 25 18.52 -6.69 -1.21
N ARG A 26 19.82 -6.57 -1.56
CA ARG A 26 20.72 -5.68 -0.85
C ARG A 26 20.32 -4.21 -0.99
N LYS A 27 19.81 -3.80 -2.15
CA LYS A 27 19.29 -2.45 -2.38
C LYS A 27 18.09 -2.16 -1.48
N GLN A 28 17.15 -3.10 -1.38
CA GLN A 28 15.99 -2.99 -0.50
C GLN A 28 16.38 -2.99 0.99
N GLU A 29 17.34 -3.80 1.41
CA GLU A 29 17.86 -3.81 2.78
C GLU A 29 18.46 -2.46 3.18
N ILE A 30 19.29 -1.87 2.31
CA ILE A 30 19.89 -0.55 2.55
C ILE A 30 18.80 0.52 2.58
N ARG A 31 17.85 0.48 1.65
CA ARG A 31 16.71 1.39 1.62
C ARG A 31 15.92 1.32 2.94
N GLY A 32 15.58 0.12 3.40
CA GLY A 32 14.86 -0.10 4.67
C GLY A 32 15.62 0.43 5.88
N ARG A 33 16.96 0.28 5.92
CA ARG A 33 17.78 0.87 7.01
C ARG A 33 17.70 2.38 7.02
N ILE A 34 17.79 3.03 5.85
CA ILE A 34 17.69 4.49 5.72
C ILE A 34 16.29 4.97 6.17
N GLU A 35 15.22 4.31 5.72
CA GLU A 35 13.85 4.65 6.10
C GLU A 35 13.62 4.46 7.60
N HIS A 36 14.11 3.38 8.19
CA HIS A 36 14.00 3.11 9.63
C HIS A 36 14.75 4.16 10.48
N ALA A 37 15.98 4.50 10.11
CA ALA A 37 16.76 5.53 10.78
C ALA A 37 16.07 6.89 10.69
N ALA A 38 15.56 7.25 9.51
CA ALA A 38 14.82 8.47 9.29
C ALA A 38 13.55 8.52 10.16
N TYR A 39 12.74 7.47 10.18
CA TYR A 39 11.53 7.40 11.00
C TYR A 39 11.83 7.59 12.49
N THR A 40 12.87 6.92 12.99
CA THR A 40 13.31 7.04 14.38
C THR A 40 13.73 8.47 14.73
N LEU A 41 14.48 9.12 13.85
CA LEU A 41 14.90 10.51 14.01
C LEU A 41 13.71 11.47 13.92
N PHE A 42 12.82 11.31 12.94
CA PHE A 42 11.62 12.13 12.79
C PHE A 42 10.72 12.05 14.02
N LYS A 43 10.52 10.86 14.57
CA LYS A 43 9.74 10.65 15.79
C LYS A 43 10.37 11.33 17.01
N ARG A 44 11.69 11.40 17.08
CA ARG A 44 12.44 11.96 18.21
C ARG A 44 12.50 13.48 18.18
N GLN A 45 12.72 14.08 17.02
CA GLN A 45 13.07 15.50 16.89
C GLN A 45 12.31 16.25 15.79
N GLY A 46 11.40 15.58 15.07
CA GLY A 46 10.66 16.16 13.96
C GLY A 46 11.38 16.02 12.60
N ILE A 47 10.60 16.19 11.53
CA ILE A 47 11.11 16.08 10.16
C ILE A 47 12.09 17.21 9.86
N ASP A 48 11.76 18.46 10.19
CA ASP A 48 12.55 19.64 9.82
C ASP A 48 13.93 19.64 10.47
N GLU A 49 14.02 19.31 11.73
CA GLU A 49 15.25 19.27 12.53
C GLU A 49 16.16 18.06 12.22
N THR A 50 15.71 17.15 11.38
CA THR A 50 16.49 15.95 11.00
C THR A 50 17.28 16.22 9.72
N SER A 51 18.60 16.07 9.78
CA SER A 51 19.49 16.20 8.62
C SER A 51 19.75 14.86 7.92
N ILE A 52 20.12 14.92 6.63
CA ILE A 52 20.56 13.72 5.88
C ILE A 52 21.80 13.10 6.53
N GLU A 53 22.70 13.93 7.08
CA GLU A 53 23.91 13.48 7.78
C GLU A 53 23.56 12.59 8.98
N GLN A 54 22.62 13.01 9.81
CA GLN A 54 22.15 12.24 10.96
C GLN A 54 21.55 10.91 10.50
N ILE A 55 20.71 10.94 9.46
CA ILE A 55 20.10 9.72 8.89
C ILE A 55 21.20 8.77 8.39
N CYS A 56 22.24 9.27 7.70
CA CYS A 56 23.35 8.45 7.22
C CYS A 56 24.13 7.78 8.36
N VAL A 57 24.37 8.52 9.45
CA VAL A 57 25.06 7.99 10.64
C VAL A 57 24.23 6.88 11.28
N ASP A 58 22.96 7.14 11.56
CA ASP A 58 22.08 6.17 12.23
C ASP A 58 21.79 4.94 11.35
N ALA A 59 21.74 5.11 10.01
CA ALA A 59 21.56 4.02 9.06
C ALA A 59 22.86 3.25 8.76
N ASP A 60 24.01 3.71 9.24
CA ASP A 60 25.34 3.18 8.89
C ASP A 60 25.54 3.12 7.37
N VAL A 61 25.35 4.25 6.68
CA VAL A 61 25.55 4.38 5.23
C VAL A 61 26.36 5.64 4.89
N ALA A 62 27.16 5.57 3.83
CA ALA A 62 27.81 6.76 3.30
C ALA A 62 26.76 7.69 2.63
N ARG A 63 27.00 9.03 2.65
CA ARG A 63 26.15 10.01 1.94
C ARG A 63 25.91 9.65 0.46
N ARG A 64 26.95 9.17 -0.24
CA ARG A 64 26.81 8.71 -1.63
C ARG A 64 25.81 7.56 -1.77
N THR A 65 25.77 6.66 -0.79
CA THR A 65 24.82 5.55 -0.76
C THR A 65 23.40 6.08 -0.55
N PHE A 66 23.20 7.02 0.39
CA PHE A 66 21.92 7.68 0.58
C PHE A 66 21.40 8.29 -0.74
N TYR A 67 22.21 9.12 -1.40
CA TYR A 67 21.83 9.77 -2.66
C TYR A 67 21.64 8.78 -3.83
N GLY A 68 22.18 7.58 -3.74
CA GLY A 68 21.90 6.48 -4.67
C GLY A 68 20.50 5.87 -4.50
N HIS A 69 19.85 6.10 -3.35
CA HIS A 69 18.49 5.63 -3.04
C HIS A 69 17.46 6.76 -3.06
N PHE A 70 17.83 7.93 -2.56
CA PHE A 70 16.94 9.08 -2.41
C PHE A 70 17.66 10.35 -2.88
N PRO A 71 17.21 11.02 -3.95
CA PRO A 71 17.87 12.21 -4.48
C PRO A 71 17.90 13.39 -3.49
N ASN A 72 16.97 13.40 -2.53
CA ASN A 72 16.87 14.40 -1.47
C ASN A 72 16.00 13.91 -0.31
N LYS A 73 15.89 14.69 0.77
CA LYS A 73 15.07 14.37 1.95
C LYS A 73 13.59 14.27 1.62
N HIS A 74 13.06 15.11 0.69
CA HIS A 74 11.66 15.06 0.29
C HIS A 74 11.30 13.75 -0.43
N ALA A 75 12.21 13.24 -1.27
CA ALA A 75 12.02 11.96 -1.94
C ALA A 75 12.03 10.79 -0.94
N LEU A 76 12.85 10.86 0.12
CA LEU A 76 12.79 9.90 1.22
C LEU A 76 11.44 9.96 1.94
N ILE A 77 11.02 11.14 2.38
CA ILE A 77 9.78 11.36 3.13
C ILE A 77 8.56 10.89 2.32
N GLY A 78 8.47 11.33 1.07
CA GLY A 78 7.38 10.92 0.20
C GLY A 78 7.39 9.42 -0.09
N GLY A 79 8.58 8.81 -0.26
CA GLY A 79 8.74 7.36 -0.41
C GLY A 79 8.26 6.60 0.82
N MET A 80 8.53 7.10 2.02
CA MET A 80 8.03 6.51 3.28
C MET A 80 6.50 6.59 3.37
N GLY A 81 5.89 7.72 2.99
CA GLY A 81 4.43 7.87 2.95
C GLY A 81 3.77 6.88 1.99
N ILE A 82 4.33 6.72 0.77
CA ILE A 82 3.84 5.74 -0.20
C ILE A 82 4.00 4.31 0.32
N ASN A 83 5.16 3.98 0.86
CA ASN A 83 5.40 2.65 1.41
C ASN A 83 4.41 2.35 2.54
N GLY A 84 4.11 3.30 3.42
CA GLY A 84 3.09 3.16 4.44
C GLY A 84 1.70 2.86 3.88
N MET A 85 1.33 3.48 2.75
CA MET A 85 0.02 3.28 2.11
C MET A 85 -0.07 1.96 1.31
N TYR A 86 0.99 1.56 0.60
CA TYR A 86 0.87 0.54 -0.45
C TYR A 86 1.77 -0.69 -0.28
N SER A 87 2.84 -0.64 0.55
CA SER A 87 3.80 -1.74 0.65
C SER A 87 3.19 -3.06 1.13
N GLN A 88 2.12 -2.97 1.89
CA GLN A 88 1.41 -4.14 2.43
C GLN A 88 0.26 -4.63 1.53
N SER A 89 -0.05 -3.93 0.42
CA SER A 89 -1.20 -4.29 -0.43
C SER A 89 -1.05 -5.67 -1.05
N ALA A 90 0.10 -5.98 -1.65
CA ALA A 90 0.31 -7.28 -2.29
C ALA A 90 0.40 -8.44 -1.28
N PRO A 91 1.19 -8.35 -0.17
CA PRO A 91 1.17 -9.36 0.89
C PRO A 91 -0.21 -9.56 1.50
N MET A 92 -0.94 -8.47 1.78
CA MET A 92 -2.30 -8.51 2.31
C MET A 92 -3.24 -9.24 1.35
N LEU A 93 -3.25 -8.88 0.07
CA LEU A 93 -4.11 -9.54 -0.91
C LEU A 93 -3.78 -11.02 -1.07
N LEU A 94 -2.52 -11.40 -1.01
CA LEU A 94 -2.12 -12.81 -1.02
C LEU A 94 -2.67 -13.56 0.20
N ASP A 95 -2.58 -12.97 1.38
CA ASP A 95 -3.14 -13.53 2.61
C ASP A 95 -4.67 -13.68 2.52
N LEU A 96 -5.36 -12.65 2.06
CA LEU A 96 -6.81 -12.67 1.84
C LEU A 96 -7.23 -13.75 0.84
N MET A 97 -6.50 -13.89 -0.27
CA MET A 97 -6.76 -14.93 -1.26
C MET A 97 -6.55 -16.33 -0.71
N THR A 98 -5.59 -16.49 0.19
CA THR A 98 -5.25 -17.79 0.81
C THR A 98 -6.26 -18.21 1.88
N ASN A 99 -6.67 -17.27 2.72
CA ASN A 99 -7.42 -17.54 3.94
C ASN A 99 -8.93 -17.40 3.78
N HIS A 100 -9.42 -16.75 2.70
CA HIS A 100 -10.84 -16.52 2.48
C HIS A 100 -11.29 -17.05 1.12
N GLN A 101 -12.42 -17.77 1.11
CA GLN A 101 -12.93 -18.44 -0.10
C GLN A 101 -13.79 -17.55 -1.00
N SER A 102 -14.47 -16.54 -0.45
CA SER A 102 -15.33 -15.62 -1.20
C SER A 102 -14.74 -14.21 -1.26
N THR A 103 -15.06 -13.48 -2.33
CA THR A 103 -14.66 -12.09 -2.49
C THR A 103 -15.28 -11.21 -1.40
N ARG A 104 -16.51 -11.49 -0.98
CA ARG A 104 -17.17 -10.83 0.17
C ARG A 104 -16.31 -10.93 1.43
N ALA A 105 -15.90 -12.14 1.81
CA ALA A 105 -15.08 -12.36 3.00
C ALA A 105 -13.70 -11.69 2.88
N ARG A 106 -13.11 -11.66 1.69
CA ARG A 106 -11.84 -10.97 1.41
C ARG A 106 -11.95 -9.46 1.60
N LEU A 107 -13.01 -8.84 1.09
CA LEU A 107 -13.24 -7.40 1.24
C LEU A 107 -13.51 -7.01 2.69
N GLN A 108 -14.27 -7.84 3.43
CA GLN A 108 -14.51 -7.63 4.86
C GLN A 108 -13.20 -7.70 5.66
N ALA A 109 -12.42 -8.76 5.49
CA ALA A 109 -11.13 -8.92 6.17
C ALA A 109 -10.12 -7.84 5.79
N MET A 110 -10.15 -7.33 4.55
CA MET A 110 -9.36 -6.19 4.12
C MET A 110 -9.69 -4.93 4.93
N ILE A 111 -10.97 -4.62 5.10
CA ILE A 111 -11.38 -3.45 5.89
C ILE A 111 -10.94 -3.63 7.36
N ASP A 112 -11.11 -4.82 7.95
CA ASP A 112 -10.63 -5.11 9.31
C ASP A 112 -9.12 -4.87 9.46
N TYR A 113 -8.33 -5.31 8.47
CA TYR A 113 -6.90 -5.06 8.43
C TYR A 113 -6.58 -3.56 8.35
N ILE A 114 -7.29 -2.81 7.50
CA ILE A 114 -7.08 -1.37 7.35
C ILE A 114 -7.47 -0.63 8.64
N GLU A 115 -8.57 -0.98 9.28
CA GLU A 115 -9.00 -0.42 10.57
C GLU A 115 -7.95 -0.64 11.66
N SER A 116 -7.36 -1.83 11.71
CA SER A 116 -6.28 -2.13 12.66
C SER A 116 -5.06 -1.24 12.45
N ASN A 117 -4.70 -0.95 11.19
CA ASN A 117 -3.61 -0.04 10.86
C ASN A 117 -3.92 1.41 11.30
N PHE A 118 -5.14 1.91 11.03
CA PHE A 118 -5.53 3.25 11.48
C PHE A 118 -5.47 3.42 12.99
N THR A 119 -5.73 2.36 13.74
CA THR A 119 -5.59 2.35 15.21
C THR A 119 -4.12 2.49 15.66
N ALA A 120 -3.18 1.99 14.85
CA ALA A 120 -1.75 2.00 15.15
C ALA A 120 -1.03 3.28 14.70
N TYR A 121 -1.58 4.03 13.73
CA TYR A 121 -0.95 5.23 13.18
C TYR A 121 -0.94 6.39 14.17
N ASN A 122 0.16 7.15 14.14
CA ASN A 122 0.39 8.34 14.94
C ASN A 122 0.46 9.62 14.08
N GLU A 123 0.74 10.78 14.70
CA GLU A 123 0.82 12.07 14.00
C GLU A 123 1.92 12.10 12.92
N LEU A 124 3.06 11.47 13.16
CA LEU A 124 4.13 11.37 12.15
C LEU A 124 3.67 10.57 10.93
N ASP A 125 2.95 9.46 11.14
CA ASP A 125 2.42 8.66 10.03
C ASP A 125 1.46 9.49 9.18
N ARG A 126 0.60 10.32 9.81
CA ARG A 126 -0.29 11.24 9.10
C ARG A 126 0.49 12.26 8.28
N GLU A 127 1.53 12.87 8.86
CA GLU A 127 2.39 13.82 8.16
C GLU A 127 3.08 13.16 6.95
N LEU A 128 3.60 11.95 7.11
CA LEU A 128 4.21 11.18 6.03
C LEU A 128 3.20 10.88 4.90
N PHE A 129 1.97 10.52 5.22
CA PHE A 129 0.93 10.29 4.20
C PHE A 129 0.60 11.55 3.40
N LEU A 130 0.54 12.73 4.05
CA LEU A 130 0.34 14.00 3.36
C LEU A 130 1.50 14.38 2.45
N MET A 131 2.71 13.93 2.80
CA MET A 131 3.90 14.16 1.99
C MET A 131 4.12 13.12 0.89
N ALA A 132 3.33 12.04 0.84
CA ALA A 132 3.42 11.01 -0.19
C ALA A 132 3.40 11.58 -1.63
N PRO A 133 2.56 12.57 -1.99
CA PRO A 133 2.59 13.18 -3.31
C PRO A 133 3.93 13.84 -3.69
N LEU A 134 4.75 14.24 -2.71
CA LEU A 134 6.07 14.86 -2.98
C LEU A 134 7.09 13.86 -3.54
N ALA A 135 6.99 12.58 -3.20
CA ALA A 135 7.83 11.54 -3.80
C ALA A 135 7.65 11.47 -5.32
N PHE A 136 6.46 11.79 -5.74
CA PHE A 136 6.00 11.70 -7.12
C PHE A 136 6.44 12.88 -8.00
N ALA A 137 6.89 13.97 -7.42
CA ALA A 137 7.33 15.13 -8.17
C ALA A 137 8.61 14.85 -9.02
N HIS A 138 9.38 13.81 -8.65
CA HIS A 138 10.68 13.53 -9.25
C HIS A 138 10.76 12.22 -10.05
N ASP A 139 9.85 11.26 -9.84
CA ASP A 139 9.83 9.99 -10.57
C ASP A 139 8.40 9.57 -10.93
N LYS A 140 7.94 10.08 -12.08
CA LYS A 140 6.59 9.79 -12.59
C LYS A 140 6.40 8.32 -12.97
N GLU A 141 7.48 7.60 -13.28
CA GLU A 141 7.41 6.21 -13.71
C GLU A 141 7.24 5.28 -12.49
N GLN A 142 8.02 5.48 -11.45
CA GLN A 142 7.86 4.76 -10.17
C GLN A 142 6.48 5.02 -9.55
N GLN A 143 5.98 6.25 -9.65
CA GLN A 143 4.62 6.66 -9.27
C GLN A 143 3.55 5.82 -9.95
N ARG A 144 3.65 5.77 -11.28
CA ARG A 144 2.73 5.02 -12.11
C ARG A 144 2.76 3.52 -11.78
N GLU A 145 3.94 2.95 -11.58
CA GLU A 145 4.11 1.54 -11.23
C GLU A 145 3.44 1.20 -9.89
N ILE A 146 3.63 2.01 -8.85
CA ILE A 146 3.06 1.74 -7.52
C ILE A 146 1.53 1.87 -7.55
N GLY A 147 1.00 2.96 -8.11
CA GLY A 147 -0.45 3.17 -8.20
C GLY A 147 -1.13 2.13 -9.08
N MET A 148 -0.52 1.78 -10.22
CA MET A 148 -1.05 0.74 -11.10
C MET A 148 -0.92 -0.67 -10.50
N SER A 149 0.10 -0.93 -9.71
CA SER A 149 0.27 -2.23 -9.02
C SER A 149 -0.87 -2.52 -8.05
N ALA A 150 -1.33 -1.53 -7.28
CA ALA A 150 -2.47 -1.69 -6.38
C ALA A 150 -3.76 -1.97 -7.17
N ILE A 151 -4.05 -1.16 -8.20
CA ILE A 151 -5.25 -1.34 -9.05
C ILE A 151 -5.20 -2.71 -9.75
N GLU A 152 -4.05 -3.10 -10.31
CA GLU A 152 -3.93 -4.39 -10.99
C GLU A 152 -4.13 -5.57 -10.03
N SER A 153 -3.62 -5.48 -8.81
CA SER A 153 -3.81 -6.52 -7.78
C SER A 153 -5.29 -6.69 -7.41
N PHE A 154 -6.02 -5.59 -7.21
CA PHE A 154 -7.47 -5.65 -6.97
C PHE A 154 -8.26 -6.11 -8.19
N LYS A 155 -7.85 -5.70 -9.39
CA LYS A 155 -8.46 -6.16 -10.63
C LYS A 155 -8.37 -7.69 -10.75
N GLN A 156 -7.23 -8.29 -10.44
CA GLN A 156 -7.07 -9.75 -10.45
C GLN A 156 -8.00 -10.42 -9.42
N LEU A 157 -8.18 -9.84 -8.23
CA LEU A 157 -9.16 -10.31 -7.25
C LEU A 157 -10.57 -10.36 -7.83
N PHE A 158 -11.00 -9.29 -8.53
CA PHE A 158 -12.35 -9.21 -9.10
C PHE A 158 -12.53 -10.06 -10.35
N VAL A 159 -11.50 -10.24 -11.18
CA VAL A 159 -11.52 -11.23 -12.27
C VAL A 159 -11.82 -12.62 -11.71
N ALA A 160 -11.06 -13.04 -10.70
CA ALA A 160 -11.27 -14.34 -10.07
C ALA A 160 -12.67 -14.47 -9.43
N GLY A 161 -13.18 -13.39 -8.83
CA GLY A 161 -14.52 -13.35 -8.25
C GLY A 161 -15.63 -13.46 -9.29
N GLN A 162 -15.49 -12.83 -10.46
CA GLN A 162 -16.45 -12.96 -11.56
C GLN A 162 -16.43 -14.36 -12.18
N GLU A 163 -15.27 -15.00 -12.27
CA GLU A 163 -15.13 -16.38 -12.77
C GLU A 163 -15.84 -17.39 -11.88
N ILE A 164 -15.85 -17.20 -10.55
CA ILE A 164 -16.56 -18.06 -9.60
C ILE A 164 -18.00 -17.60 -9.32
N GLY A 165 -18.42 -16.46 -9.87
CA GLY A 165 -19.80 -15.95 -9.78
C GLY A 165 -20.12 -15.23 -8.45
N ASP A 166 -19.12 -14.83 -7.65
CA ASP A 166 -19.33 -14.09 -6.39
C ASP A 166 -19.05 -12.59 -6.48
N VAL A 167 -18.78 -12.09 -7.69
CA VAL A 167 -18.62 -10.66 -8.00
C VAL A 167 -19.58 -10.27 -9.10
N GLU A 168 -20.19 -9.07 -8.95
CA GLU A 168 -21.13 -8.49 -9.93
C GLU A 168 -20.46 -8.36 -11.32
N ALA A 169 -21.09 -8.95 -12.34
CA ALA A 169 -20.56 -9.01 -13.70
C ALA A 169 -20.91 -7.77 -14.55
N THR A 170 -21.82 -6.92 -14.06
CA THR A 170 -22.22 -5.68 -14.77
C THR A 170 -21.05 -4.70 -14.92
N PHE A 171 -20.13 -4.70 -13.97
CA PHE A 171 -18.99 -3.78 -13.94
C PHE A 171 -17.71 -4.51 -14.33
N SER A 172 -16.81 -3.82 -15.06
CA SER A 172 -15.50 -4.38 -15.35
C SER A 172 -14.67 -4.53 -14.06
N PRO A 173 -13.84 -5.57 -13.92
CA PRO A 173 -12.93 -5.74 -12.79
C PRO A 173 -12.03 -4.54 -12.56
N GLU A 174 -11.66 -3.82 -13.62
CA GLU A 174 -10.86 -2.61 -13.55
C GLU A 174 -11.60 -1.47 -12.83
N ILE A 175 -12.89 -1.23 -13.15
CA ILE A 175 -13.66 -0.16 -12.51
C ILE A 175 -13.94 -0.49 -11.04
N LEU A 176 -14.16 -1.77 -10.72
CA LEU A 176 -14.30 -2.22 -9.33
C LEU A 176 -13.01 -2.00 -8.53
N ALA A 177 -11.85 -2.28 -9.14
CA ALA A 177 -10.55 -2.01 -8.53
C ALA A 177 -10.33 -0.51 -8.28
N VAL A 178 -10.66 0.34 -9.26
CA VAL A 178 -10.59 1.80 -9.12
C VAL A 178 -11.53 2.30 -8.03
N LEU A 179 -12.75 1.75 -7.92
CA LEU A 179 -13.70 2.09 -6.88
C LEU A 179 -13.13 1.79 -5.49
N VAL A 180 -12.59 0.60 -5.27
CA VAL A 180 -12.04 0.19 -3.97
C VAL A 180 -10.79 1.01 -3.62
N VAL A 181 -9.79 1.02 -4.50
CA VAL A 181 -8.52 1.74 -4.27
C VAL A 181 -8.76 3.25 -4.14
N GLY A 182 -9.61 3.83 -5.00
CA GLY A 182 -9.94 5.24 -4.95
C GLY A 182 -10.65 5.65 -3.66
N THR A 183 -11.62 4.84 -3.21
CA THR A 183 -12.32 5.07 -1.94
C THR A 183 -11.34 5.03 -0.76
N LEU A 184 -10.53 3.98 -0.65
CA LEU A 184 -9.57 3.82 0.45
C LEU A 184 -8.52 4.95 0.46
N ASN A 185 -8.00 5.33 -0.71
CA ASN A 185 -7.06 6.46 -0.81
C ASN A 185 -7.69 7.78 -0.36
N THR A 186 -8.95 8.03 -0.74
CA THR A 186 -9.66 9.24 -0.32
C THR A 186 -9.88 9.26 1.19
N LEU A 187 -10.30 8.15 1.78
CA LEU A 187 -10.48 8.04 3.23
C LEU A 187 -9.16 8.27 3.98
N THR A 188 -8.06 7.64 3.53
CA THR A 188 -6.73 7.81 4.11
C THR A 188 -6.25 9.26 4.02
N THR A 189 -6.41 9.89 2.86
CA THR A 189 -6.00 11.29 2.66
C THR A 189 -6.84 12.24 3.52
N SER A 190 -8.17 12.04 3.58
CA SER A 190 -9.06 12.87 4.41
C SER A 190 -8.72 12.76 5.90
N TRP A 191 -8.45 11.55 6.38
CA TRP A 191 -7.98 11.32 7.75
C TRP A 191 -6.61 11.97 8.01
N ALA A 192 -5.70 11.88 7.06
CA ALA A 192 -4.38 12.51 7.20
C ALA A 192 -4.48 14.04 7.24
N MET A 193 -5.38 14.63 6.47
CA MET A 193 -5.61 16.09 6.44
C MET A 193 -6.32 16.61 7.69
N ASP A 194 -7.26 15.84 8.23
CA ASP A 194 -8.07 16.24 9.39
C ASP A 194 -8.13 15.11 10.42
N GLY A 195 -7.48 15.30 11.58
CA GLY A 195 -7.46 14.30 12.65
C GLY A 195 -8.82 14.03 13.29
N SER A 196 -9.81 14.91 13.07
CA SER A 196 -11.18 14.71 13.51
C SER A 196 -12.05 13.96 12.51
N TYR A 197 -11.51 13.68 11.31
CA TYR A 197 -12.22 12.94 10.28
C TYR A 197 -12.66 11.56 10.77
N PRO A 198 -13.95 11.20 10.69
CA PRO A 198 -14.48 9.97 11.28
C PRO A 198 -14.15 8.74 10.41
N VAL A 199 -12.86 8.44 10.23
CA VAL A 199 -12.37 7.41 9.31
C VAL A 199 -12.99 6.04 9.56
N PHE A 200 -13.14 5.62 10.82
CA PHE A 200 -13.74 4.32 11.15
C PHE A 200 -15.21 4.22 10.71
N THR A 201 -16.00 5.29 10.92
CA THR A 201 -17.38 5.33 10.42
C THR A 201 -17.42 5.24 8.88
N ARG A 202 -16.50 5.93 8.20
CA ARG A 202 -16.42 5.91 6.73
C ARG A 202 -15.91 4.57 6.19
N LEU A 203 -15.03 3.89 6.90
CA LEU A 203 -14.61 2.54 6.53
C LEU A 203 -15.77 1.55 6.65
N GLU A 204 -16.60 1.66 7.68
CA GLU A 204 -17.79 0.82 7.80
C GLU A 204 -18.82 1.11 6.70
N GLU A 205 -19.04 2.38 6.34
CA GLU A 205 -19.86 2.75 5.19
C GLU A 205 -19.30 2.18 3.88
N ALA A 206 -17.98 2.23 3.70
CA ALA A 206 -17.30 1.63 2.54
C ALA A 206 -17.45 0.09 2.53
N ARG A 207 -17.38 -0.58 3.67
CA ARG A 207 -17.64 -2.02 3.84
C ARG A 207 -19.02 -2.38 3.30
N ILE A 208 -20.06 -1.65 3.73
CA ILE A 208 -21.43 -1.87 3.29
C ILE A 208 -21.59 -1.58 1.79
N MET A 209 -20.95 -0.52 1.30
CA MET A 209 -20.99 -0.15 -0.12
C MET A 209 -20.34 -1.24 -0.98
N PHE A 210 -19.16 -1.71 -0.63
CA PHE A 210 -18.47 -2.77 -1.37
C PHE A 210 -19.27 -4.08 -1.35
N ASP A 211 -19.83 -4.43 -0.20
CA ASP A 211 -20.68 -5.61 -0.06
C ASP A 211 -21.87 -5.60 -1.03
N ARG A 212 -22.57 -4.47 -1.12
CA ARG A 212 -23.77 -4.32 -1.94
C ARG A 212 -23.50 -4.16 -3.41
N LEU A 213 -22.41 -3.47 -3.79
CA LEU A 213 -22.12 -3.15 -5.19
C LEU A 213 -21.27 -4.21 -5.88
N ILE A 214 -20.39 -4.88 -5.12
CA ILE A 214 -19.42 -5.82 -5.69
C ILE A 214 -19.88 -7.26 -5.54
N CYS A 215 -20.49 -7.60 -4.42
CA CYS A 215 -20.88 -8.97 -4.08
C CYS A 215 -22.41 -9.11 -4.06
N PRO A 216 -23.04 -9.48 -5.17
CA PRO A 216 -24.48 -9.66 -5.23
C PRO A 216 -24.96 -10.72 -4.23
N SER A 217 -26.25 -10.63 -3.87
CA SER A 217 -26.92 -11.51 -2.91
C SER A 217 -27.11 -12.92 -3.44
#